data_f61e9907e611eb6881d1898819775f30
#
_entry.id   f61e9907e611eb6881d1898819775f30
#
_cell.length_a   1.000
_cell.length_b   1.000
_cell.length_c   1.000
_cell.angle_alpha   90.00
_cell.angle_beta   90.00
_cell.angle_gamma   90.00
#
_symmetry.space_group_name_H-M   'P 1'
#
loop_
_entity.id
_entity.type
_entity.pdbx_description
1 polymer ?
#
loop_
_entity_poly.entity_id
_entity_poly.type
_entity_poly.pdbx_seq_one_letter_code
_entity_poly.pdbx_strand_id
1 'polypeptide(L)'
;MKLATLVLVLALPAAAQAPSTLAPTGTLRGVFLGSNPVQGRVDTATGDATGPVPDLVRELARRIGVASNVIPAPDAAGVIAALNNGTADIGFLAYDETRAREVDFGAPFAVMLNSYLVKAGSPIRASADVDRAGVTVAAVRGQTQELFVSRTLKNAKVRVFQTMPPQAEVERLLTSGDVDVFAINRQRSLEAEAASGAKLRALADSFLEVDQSFVVAKGARAKLDAIAAVMKELNAAGFMQRSIDRAKLTGVRAPGVK
;
A
#
# COMPACT_ATOMS: atom_id res chain seq x y z
N MET A 1 -12.10 -59.00 37.74
CA MET A 1 -13.03 -57.87 37.55
C MET A 1 -12.20 -56.66 37.18
N LYS A 2 -12.25 -56.24 35.91
CA LYS A 2 -11.55 -55.01 35.45
C LYS A 2 -12.56 -53.89 35.35
N LEU A 3 -12.44 -52.87 36.21
CA LEU A 3 -13.22 -51.63 36.10
C LEU A 3 -12.74 -50.82 34.90
N ALA A 4 -13.63 -50.59 33.95
CA ALA A 4 -13.41 -49.64 32.86
C ALA A 4 -13.85 -48.24 33.36
N THR A 5 -12.89 -47.32 33.46
CA THR A 5 -13.13 -45.92 33.77
C THR A 5 -13.60 -45.21 32.50
N LEU A 6 -14.86 -44.83 32.44
CA LEU A 6 -15.44 -44.01 31.35
C LEU A 6 -15.05 -42.57 31.57
N VAL A 7 -14.15 -42.04 30.72
CA VAL A 7 -13.80 -40.60 30.72
C VAL A 7 -14.84 -39.85 29.88
N LEU A 8 -15.72 -39.13 30.55
CA LEU A 8 -16.70 -38.23 29.93
C LEU A 8 -15.99 -36.94 29.52
N VAL A 9 -15.67 -36.78 28.23
CA VAL A 9 -15.17 -35.53 27.69
C VAL A 9 -16.35 -34.56 27.53
N LEU A 10 -16.47 -33.62 28.45
CA LEU A 10 -17.39 -32.48 28.33
C LEU A 10 -16.86 -31.55 27.24
N ALA A 11 -17.49 -31.56 26.07
CA ALA A 11 -17.30 -30.51 25.05
C ALA A 11 -17.92 -29.21 25.59
N LEU A 12 -17.05 -28.27 25.95
CA LEU A 12 -17.48 -26.89 26.23
C LEU A 12 -18.11 -26.30 24.97
N PRO A 13 -19.29 -25.68 25.02
CA PRO A 13 -19.87 -24.98 23.89
C PRO A 13 -18.92 -23.82 23.53
N ALA A 14 -18.52 -23.72 22.24
CA ALA A 14 -17.84 -22.57 21.74
C ALA A 14 -18.73 -21.34 21.95
N ALA A 15 -18.40 -20.53 22.94
CA ALA A 15 -19.06 -19.25 23.14
C ALA A 15 -18.95 -18.47 21.84
N ALA A 16 -20.09 -18.15 21.21
CA ALA A 16 -20.14 -17.24 20.09
C ALA A 16 -19.53 -15.91 20.56
N GLN A 17 -18.32 -15.63 20.10
CA GLN A 17 -17.64 -14.39 20.46
C GLN A 17 -18.48 -13.23 19.92
N ALA A 18 -18.79 -12.28 20.79
CA ALA A 18 -19.44 -11.03 20.39
C ALA A 18 -18.66 -10.40 19.25
N PRO A 19 -19.33 -9.74 18.28
CA PRO A 19 -18.67 -9.06 17.17
C PRO A 19 -17.52 -8.21 17.72
N SER A 20 -16.30 -8.46 17.26
CA SER A 20 -15.14 -7.72 17.77
C SER A 20 -15.27 -6.27 17.34
N THR A 21 -14.73 -5.34 18.13
CA THR A 21 -14.62 -3.93 17.75
C THR A 21 -13.99 -3.75 16.36
N LEU A 22 -13.13 -4.70 15.95
CA LEU A 22 -12.45 -4.68 14.65
C LEU A 22 -13.34 -5.14 13.49
N ALA A 23 -14.26 -6.09 13.73
CA ALA A 23 -15.11 -6.69 12.70
C ALA A 23 -16.56 -6.76 13.16
N PRO A 24 -17.26 -5.63 13.24
CA PRO A 24 -18.61 -5.56 13.80
C PRO A 24 -19.66 -6.37 13.01
N THR A 25 -19.35 -6.70 11.75
CA THR A 25 -20.22 -7.53 10.89
C THR A 25 -19.89 -9.02 10.93
N GLY A 26 -18.93 -9.46 11.77
CA GLY A 26 -18.42 -10.82 11.80
C GLY A 26 -17.40 -11.13 10.69
N THR A 27 -17.10 -10.15 9.82
CA THR A 27 -16.07 -10.23 8.77
C THR A 27 -15.20 -9.00 8.86
N LEU A 28 -13.87 -9.17 8.91
CA LEU A 28 -12.92 -8.06 8.82
C LEU A 28 -12.79 -7.61 7.36
N ARG A 29 -13.25 -6.40 7.08
CA ARG A 29 -13.24 -5.81 5.73
C ARG A 29 -12.06 -4.85 5.60
N GLY A 30 -11.04 -5.26 4.83
CA GLY A 30 -9.85 -4.45 4.56
C GLY A 30 -9.91 -3.82 3.18
N VAL A 31 -9.71 -2.50 3.07
CA VAL A 31 -9.67 -1.78 1.79
C VAL A 31 -8.25 -1.30 1.49
N PHE A 32 -7.78 -1.51 0.26
CA PHE A 32 -6.44 -1.12 -0.17
C PHE A 32 -6.45 -0.45 -1.53
N LEU A 33 -5.35 0.23 -1.86
CA LEU A 33 -5.18 0.91 -3.15
C LEU A 33 -4.86 -0.11 -4.24
N GLY A 34 -5.87 -0.56 -5.00
CA GLY A 34 -5.75 -1.61 -6.02
C GLY A 34 -4.77 -1.30 -7.14
N SER A 35 -4.51 -0.01 -7.40
CA SER A 35 -3.50 0.45 -8.35
C SER A 35 -2.07 0.42 -7.81
N ASN A 36 -1.85 0.11 -6.51
CA ASN A 36 -0.52 0.11 -5.89
C ASN A 36 0.01 -1.31 -5.67
N PRO A 37 0.92 -1.82 -6.50
CA PRO A 37 1.44 -3.18 -6.40
C PRO A 37 2.19 -3.46 -5.09
N VAL A 38 2.66 -2.41 -4.41
CA VAL A 38 3.32 -2.52 -3.09
C VAL A 38 2.33 -2.93 -2.00
N GLN A 39 1.06 -2.53 -2.13
CA GLN A 39 0.00 -2.93 -1.21
C GLN A 39 -0.56 -4.31 -1.57
N GLY A 40 -0.82 -4.54 -2.85
CA GLY A 40 -1.36 -5.82 -3.32
C GLY A 40 -1.71 -5.78 -4.80
N ARG A 41 -2.06 -6.96 -5.31
CA ARG A 41 -2.52 -7.17 -6.69
C ARG A 41 -3.81 -7.97 -6.63
N VAL A 42 -4.71 -7.71 -7.57
CA VAL A 42 -5.96 -8.48 -7.77
C VAL A 42 -5.78 -9.31 -9.03
N ASP A 43 -6.01 -10.60 -8.93
CA ASP A 43 -6.14 -11.48 -10.09
C ASP A 43 -7.46 -11.15 -10.79
N THR A 44 -7.40 -10.72 -12.04
CA THR A 44 -8.58 -10.31 -12.81
C THR A 44 -9.50 -11.47 -13.20
N ALA A 45 -8.98 -12.70 -13.18
CA ALA A 45 -9.76 -13.89 -13.54
C ALA A 45 -10.52 -14.45 -12.32
N THR A 46 -9.91 -14.44 -11.13
CA THR A 46 -10.48 -15.02 -9.90
C THR A 46 -11.05 -13.96 -8.96
N GLY A 47 -10.58 -12.71 -9.06
CA GLY A 47 -10.87 -11.65 -8.10
C GLY A 47 -10.03 -11.73 -6.81
N ASP A 48 -9.13 -12.72 -6.70
CA ASP A 48 -8.32 -12.91 -5.50
C ASP A 48 -7.26 -11.80 -5.35
N ALA A 49 -7.20 -11.23 -4.17
CA ALA A 49 -6.17 -10.27 -3.82
C ALA A 49 -4.98 -10.97 -3.16
N THR A 50 -3.77 -10.64 -3.59
CA THR A 50 -2.49 -11.17 -3.06
C THR A 50 -1.52 -10.04 -2.74
N GLY A 51 -0.56 -10.27 -1.86
CA GLY A 51 0.47 -9.29 -1.46
C GLY A 51 0.37 -8.83 -0.01
N PRO A 52 1.22 -7.87 0.40
CA PRO A 52 1.39 -7.51 1.81
C PRO A 52 0.12 -7.10 2.55
N VAL A 53 -0.75 -6.30 1.94
CA VAL A 53 -2.00 -5.87 2.58
C VAL A 53 -3.02 -7.01 2.66
N PRO A 54 -3.33 -7.75 1.58
CA PRO A 54 -4.16 -8.95 1.68
C PRO A 54 -3.69 -9.95 2.74
N ASP A 55 -2.38 -10.21 2.81
CA ASP A 55 -1.82 -11.10 3.83
C ASP A 55 -2.05 -10.57 5.25
N LEU A 56 -1.85 -9.26 5.44
CA LEU A 56 -2.06 -8.60 6.74
C LEU A 56 -3.53 -8.66 7.17
N VAL A 57 -4.47 -8.36 6.28
CA VAL A 57 -5.92 -8.42 6.59
C VAL A 57 -6.33 -9.84 6.97
N ARG A 58 -5.87 -10.85 6.23
CA ARG A 58 -6.15 -12.26 6.53
C ARG A 58 -5.58 -12.68 7.88
N GLU A 59 -4.35 -12.26 8.20
CA GLU A 59 -3.72 -12.59 9.48
C GLU A 59 -4.42 -11.89 10.66
N LEU A 60 -4.83 -10.62 10.51
CA LEU A 60 -5.62 -9.91 11.50
C LEU A 60 -6.96 -10.63 11.75
N ALA A 61 -7.68 -11.00 10.68
CA ALA A 61 -8.96 -11.72 10.77
C ALA A 61 -8.79 -13.09 11.46
N ARG A 62 -7.75 -13.85 11.11
CA ARG A 62 -7.40 -15.13 11.72
C ARG A 62 -7.18 -15.00 13.24
N ARG A 63 -6.46 -13.96 13.67
CA ARG A 63 -6.18 -13.72 15.09
C ARG A 63 -7.41 -13.40 15.91
N ILE A 64 -8.39 -12.72 15.32
CA ILE A 64 -9.65 -12.39 15.99
C ILE A 64 -10.77 -13.42 15.72
N GLY A 65 -10.48 -14.50 14.98
CA GLY A 65 -11.40 -15.60 14.75
C GLY A 65 -12.58 -15.28 13.82
N VAL A 66 -12.41 -14.38 12.84
CA VAL A 66 -13.44 -13.99 11.88
C VAL A 66 -13.00 -14.24 10.44
N ALA A 67 -13.96 -14.22 9.51
CA ALA A 67 -13.67 -14.18 8.07
C ALA A 67 -13.01 -12.85 7.66
N SER A 68 -12.32 -12.84 6.53
CA SER A 68 -11.75 -11.63 5.93
C SER A 68 -12.34 -11.34 4.56
N ASN A 69 -12.49 -10.07 4.23
CA ASN A 69 -12.78 -9.59 2.88
C ASN A 69 -11.79 -8.48 2.53
N VAL A 70 -11.13 -8.60 1.37
CA VAL A 70 -10.10 -7.64 0.92
C VAL A 70 -10.61 -6.93 -0.33
N ILE A 71 -10.78 -5.62 -0.24
CA ILE A 71 -11.48 -4.79 -1.23
C ILE A 71 -10.48 -3.84 -1.90
N PRO A 72 -10.29 -3.92 -3.22
CA PRO A 72 -9.50 -2.93 -3.93
C PRO A 72 -10.30 -1.63 -4.13
N ALA A 73 -9.68 -0.49 -3.81
CA ALA A 73 -10.21 0.82 -4.16
C ALA A 73 -9.41 1.42 -5.34
N PRO A 74 -10.03 2.25 -6.17
CA PRO A 74 -9.37 2.83 -7.35
C PRO A 74 -8.30 3.85 -6.98
N ASP A 75 -8.52 4.60 -5.90
CA ASP A 75 -7.67 5.68 -5.43
C ASP A 75 -7.75 5.88 -3.90
N ALA A 76 -6.99 6.84 -3.37
CA ALA A 76 -6.96 7.14 -1.94
C ALA A 76 -8.31 7.68 -1.43
N ALA A 77 -9.05 8.42 -2.24
CA ALA A 77 -10.37 8.93 -1.87
C ALA A 77 -11.37 7.78 -1.70
N GLY A 78 -11.30 6.76 -2.55
CA GLY A 78 -12.10 5.55 -2.44
C GLY A 78 -11.80 4.76 -1.14
N VAL A 79 -10.53 4.69 -0.71
CA VAL A 79 -10.16 4.08 0.58
C VAL A 79 -10.79 4.87 1.74
N ILE A 80 -10.64 6.20 1.74
CA ILE A 80 -11.20 7.10 2.76
C ILE A 80 -12.73 6.98 2.82
N ALA A 81 -13.37 7.02 1.65
CA ALA A 81 -14.83 6.90 1.56
C ALA A 81 -15.34 5.56 2.11
N ALA A 82 -14.67 4.44 1.79
CA ALA A 82 -15.04 3.12 2.30
C ALA A 82 -14.96 3.00 3.82
N LEU A 83 -14.00 3.67 4.44
CA LEU A 83 -13.89 3.73 5.90
C LEU A 83 -14.99 4.59 6.52
N ASN A 84 -15.20 5.80 5.98
CA ASN A 84 -16.13 6.78 6.55
C ASN A 84 -17.60 6.41 6.36
N ASN A 85 -17.94 5.65 5.30
CA ASN A 85 -19.29 5.13 5.09
C ASN A 85 -19.52 3.74 5.73
N GLY A 86 -18.51 3.16 6.39
CA GLY A 86 -18.60 1.88 7.09
C GLY A 86 -18.64 0.64 6.19
N THR A 87 -18.25 0.75 4.91
CA THR A 87 -18.12 -0.43 4.02
C THR A 87 -16.80 -1.17 4.21
N ALA A 88 -15.81 -0.54 4.85
CA ALA A 88 -14.57 -1.16 5.30
C ALA A 88 -14.29 -0.88 6.78
N ASP A 89 -13.55 -1.77 7.42
CA ASP A 89 -13.16 -1.69 8.84
C ASP A 89 -11.75 -1.16 9.04
N ILE A 90 -10.85 -1.47 8.11
CA ILE A 90 -9.45 -1.07 8.08
C ILE A 90 -9.08 -0.70 6.64
N GLY A 91 -8.33 0.37 6.48
CA GLY A 91 -7.76 0.81 5.21
C GLY A 91 -6.24 0.90 5.25
N PHE A 92 -5.63 1.12 4.09
CA PHE A 92 -4.18 1.20 3.95
C PHE A 92 -3.81 2.35 3.02
N LEU A 93 -3.05 3.31 3.56
CA LEU A 93 -2.64 4.51 2.83
C LEU A 93 -1.19 4.89 3.17
N ALA A 94 -0.54 5.54 2.23
CA ALA A 94 0.64 6.34 2.52
C ALA A 94 0.25 7.51 3.42
N TYR A 95 1.07 7.81 4.45
CA TYR A 95 0.84 8.96 5.30
C TYR A 95 0.89 10.27 4.51
N ASP A 96 -0.08 11.12 4.73
CA ASP A 96 -0.13 12.49 4.24
C ASP A 96 -1.00 13.33 5.19
N GLU A 97 -0.61 14.57 5.47
CA GLU A 97 -1.31 15.47 6.39
C GLU A 97 -2.76 15.77 5.95
N THR A 98 -3.01 15.84 4.64
CA THR A 98 -4.35 16.08 4.12
C THR A 98 -5.27 14.90 4.43
N ARG A 99 -4.77 13.67 4.20
CA ARG A 99 -5.49 12.43 4.51
C ARG A 99 -5.71 12.25 6.02
N ALA A 100 -4.74 12.67 6.85
CA ALA A 100 -4.84 12.58 8.31
C ALA A 100 -5.96 13.47 8.90
N ARG A 101 -6.52 14.39 8.14
CA ARG A 101 -7.71 15.16 8.54
C ARG A 101 -8.99 14.33 8.40
N GLU A 102 -9.01 13.34 7.52
CA GLU A 102 -10.20 12.57 7.15
C GLU A 102 -10.23 11.16 7.77
N VAL A 103 -9.07 10.59 8.10
CA VAL A 103 -8.91 9.26 8.73
C VAL A 103 -7.86 9.32 9.82
N ASP A 104 -7.88 8.34 10.73
CA ASP A 104 -6.84 8.19 11.73
C ASP A 104 -5.80 7.15 11.28
N PHE A 105 -4.54 7.59 11.27
CA PHE A 105 -3.39 6.76 10.92
C PHE A 105 -2.86 6.00 12.13
N GLY A 106 -2.61 4.71 11.92
CA GLY A 106 -1.88 3.86 12.87
C GLY A 106 -0.39 3.73 12.51
N ALA A 107 0.27 2.80 13.18
CA ALA A 107 1.67 2.49 12.93
C ALA A 107 1.88 2.00 11.47
N PRO A 108 3.04 2.28 10.87
CA PRO A 108 3.36 1.80 9.54
C PRO A 108 3.47 0.28 9.50
N PHE A 109 3.04 -0.32 8.39
CA PHE A 109 3.27 -1.72 8.06
C PHE A 109 4.41 -1.91 7.06
N ALA A 110 4.74 -0.87 6.29
CA ALA A 110 5.85 -0.86 5.33
C ALA A 110 6.36 0.56 5.12
N VAL A 111 7.58 0.67 4.59
CA VAL A 111 8.18 1.91 4.07
C VAL A 111 8.34 1.75 2.57
N MET A 112 7.73 2.63 1.79
CA MET A 112 7.76 2.62 0.33
C MET A 112 8.78 3.64 -0.18
N LEU A 113 9.68 3.20 -1.04
CA LEU A 113 10.61 4.05 -1.78
C LEU A 113 9.94 4.57 -3.05
N ASN A 114 10.20 5.83 -3.36
CA ASN A 114 9.73 6.48 -4.58
C ASN A 114 10.93 6.94 -5.41
N SER A 115 10.90 6.64 -6.69
CA SER A 115 11.98 6.93 -7.62
C SER A 115 11.43 7.63 -8.86
N TYR A 116 12.32 8.26 -9.59
CA TYR A 116 11.99 8.81 -10.89
C TYR A 116 12.29 7.81 -12.00
N LEU A 117 11.40 7.74 -12.97
CA LEU A 117 11.60 7.01 -14.21
C LEU A 117 11.88 8.00 -15.34
N VAL A 118 12.89 7.74 -16.13
CA VAL A 118 13.33 8.59 -17.26
C VAL A 118 13.58 7.72 -18.50
N LYS A 119 13.66 8.33 -19.69
CA LYS A 119 14.19 7.60 -20.87
C LYS A 119 15.66 7.20 -20.64
N ALA A 120 16.09 6.08 -21.20
CA ALA A 120 17.43 5.52 -20.98
C ALA A 120 18.57 6.52 -21.27
N GLY A 121 18.47 7.30 -22.36
CA GLY A 121 19.43 8.34 -22.75
C GLY A 121 19.28 9.68 -22.04
N SER A 122 18.42 9.80 -21.01
CA SER A 122 18.23 11.06 -20.27
C SER A 122 19.52 11.51 -19.59
N PRO A 123 19.85 12.82 -19.63
CA PRO A 123 20.95 13.39 -18.85
C PRO A 123 20.67 13.43 -17.34
N ILE A 124 19.41 13.27 -16.90
CA ILE A 124 19.01 13.23 -15.50
C ILE A 124 19.51 11.90 -14.92
N ARG A 125 20.42 11.95 -13.95
CA ARG A 125 21.08 10.78 -13.35
C ARG A 125 20.69 10.52 -11.89
N ALA A 126 20.31 11.59 -11.19
CA ALA A 126 19.91 11.54 -9.78
C ALA A 126 18.66 12.39 -9.54
N SER A 127 17.97 12.17 -8.45
CA SER A 127 16.79 12.94 -8.06
C SER A 127 17.07 14.44 -7.94
N ALA A 128 18.27 14.81 -7.53
CA ALA A 128 18.73 16.21 -7.47
C ALA A 128 18.78 16.91 -8.83
N ASP A 129 18.85 16.14 -9.93
CA ASP A 129 18.86 16.69 -11.28
C ASP A 129 17.50 17.12 -11.80
N VAL A 130 16.42 16.76 -11.11
CA VAL A 130 15.04 16.87 -11.63
C VAL A 130 14.52 18.31 -11.53
N ASP A 131 14.80 19.03 -10.44
CA ASP A 131 14.24 20.37 -10.23
C ASP A 131 15.01 21.46 -11.02
N ARG A 132 14.89 21.41 -12.34
CA ARG A 132 15.54 22.38 -13.25
C ARG A 132 14.53 22.99 -14.22
N ALA A 133 14.79 24.24 -14.62
CA ALA A 133 14.03 24.89 -15.69
C ALA A 133 14.09 24.05 -16.98
N GLY A 134 12.96 23.90 -17.64
CA GLY A 134 12.80 23.10 -18.85
C GLY A 134 12.50 21.62 -18.61
N VAL A 135 12.62 21.11 -17.39
CA VAL A 135 12.23 19.73 -17.05
C VAL A 135 10.73 19.66 -16.78
N THR A 136 10.06 18.68 -17.38
CA THR A 136 8.65 18.37 -17.12
C THR A 136 8.53 17.05 -16.38
N VAL A 137 7.97 17.09 -15.16
CA VAL A 137 7.77 15.94 -14.28
C VAL A 137 6.30 15.51 -14.33
N ALA A 138 6.03 14.29 -14.77
CA ALA A 138 4.71 13.67 -14.74
C ALA A 138 4.45 13.06 -13.36
N ALA A 139 3.23 13.21 -12.86
CA ALA A 139 2.77 12.56 -11.64
C ALA A 139 1.25 12.29 -11.72
N VAL A 140 0.73 11.42 -10.87
CA VAL A 140 -0.70 11.05 -10.86
C VAL A 140 -1.40 11.71 -9.68
N ARG A 141 -2.50 12.38 -9.96
CA ARG A 141 -3.31 13.15 -9.01
C ARG A 141 -3.63 12.36 -7.74
N GLY A 142 -3.42 13.01 -6.60
CA GLY A 142 -3.72 12.48 -5.28
C GLY A 142 -2.82 11.35 -4.81
N GLN A 143 -1.83 10.93 -5.62
CA GLN A 143 -0.78 10.01 -5.16
C GLN A 143 0.30 10.78 -4.38
N THR A 144 0.99 10.10 -3.47
CA THR A 144 2.01 10.71 -2.61
C THR A 144 3.12 11.39 -3.41
N GLN A 145 3.49 10.81 -4.55
CA GLN A 145 4.49 11.38 -5.46
C GLN A 145 4.03 12.73 -6.00
N GLU A 146 2.79 12.83 -6.43
CA GLU A 146 2.21 14.09 -6.93
C GLU A 146 2.18 15.16 -5.84
N LEU A 147 1.68 14.78 -4.66
CA LEU A 147 1.61 15.68 -3.51
C LEU A 147 3.01 16.20 -3.11
N PHE A 148 4.04 15.34 -3.18
CA PHE A 148 5.41 15.70 -2.88
C PHE A 148 5.99 16.64 -3.96
N VAL A 149 5.99 16.24 -5.24
CA VAL A 149 6.63 17.02 -6.30
C VAL A 149 5.95 18.36 -6.51
N SER A 150 4.61 18.44 -6.36
CA SER A 150 3.86 19.69 -6.45
C SER A 150 4.19 20.68 -5.33
N ARG A 151 4.61 20.20 -4.15
CA ARG A 151 4.99 21.05 -3.01
C ARG A 151 6.46 21.44 -3.03
N THR A 152 7.34 20.60 -3.57
CA THR A 152 8.80 20.72 -3.39
C THR A 152 9.54 21.23 -4.62
N LEU A 153 9.10 20.88 -5.83
CA LEU A 153 9.76 21.35 -7.06
C LEU A 153 9.43 22.85 -7.28
N LYS A 154 10.47 23.62 -7.59
CA LYS A 154 10.38 25.08 -7.77
C LYS A 154 10.65 25.50 -9.20
N ASN A 155 11.47 24.78 -9.93
CA ASN A 155 11.97 25.13 -11.26
C ASN A 155 11.40 24.21 -12.35
N ALA A 156 11.21 22.93 -12.04
CA ALA A 156 10.61 21.97 -12.97
C ALA A 156 9.09 22.17 -13.06
N LYS A 157 8.54 21.90 -14.24
CA LYS A 157 7.09 21.92 -14.49
C LYS A 157 6.47 20.58 -14.08
N VAL A 158 5.41 20.60 -13.28
CA VAL A 158 4.65 19.39 -12.92
C VAL A 158 3.44 19.23 -13.85
N ARG A 159 3.36 18.07 -14.53
CA ARG A 159 2.21 17.66 -15.34
C ARG A 159 1.45 16.56 -14.60
N VAL A 160 0.21 16.86 -14.17
CA VAL A 160 -0.61 15.95 -13.38
C VAL A 160 -1.59 15.19 -14.28
N PHE A 161 -1.52 13.85 -14.22
CA PHE A 161 -2.48 12.95 -14.85
C PHE A 161 -3.60 12.61 -13.87
N GLN A 162 -4.84 12.50 -14.34
CA GLN A 162 -5.97 12.19 -13.46
C GLN A 162 -5.92 10.75 -12.94
N THR A 163 -5.48 9.82 -13.79
CA THR A 163 -5.32 8.40 -13.47
C THR A 163 -3.96 7.93 -13.93
N MET A 164 -3.50 6.80 -13.40
CA MET A 164 -2.24 6.19 -13.84
C MET A 164 -2.35 5.76 -15.30
N PRO A 165 -1.54 6.31 -16.21
CA PRO A 165 -1.53 5.88 -17.61
C PRO A 165 -1.10 4.42 -17.75
N PRO A 166 -1.58 3.71 -18.79
CA PRO A 166 -1.06 2.40 -19.15
C PRO A 166 0.47 2.43 -19.38
N GLN A 167 1.13 1.29 -19.14
CA GLN A 167 2.60 1.17 -19.29
C GLN A 167 3.12 1.69 -20.64
N ALA A 168 2.46 1.32 -21.73
CA ALA A 168 2.83 1.76 -23.09
C ALA A 168 2.76 3.28 -23.25
N GLU A 169 1.79 3.93 -22.59
CA GLU A 169 1.66 5.38 -22.64
C GLU A 169 2.74 6.07 -21.80
N VAL A 170 3.10 5.53 -20.63
CA VAL A 170 4.25 6.04 -19.84
C VAL A 170 5.53 5.96 -20.66
N GLU A 171 5.77 4.84 -21.35
CA GLU A 171 6.92 4.67 -22.23
C GLU A 171 6.91 5.71 -23.37
N ARG A 172 5.78 5.86 -24.05
CA ARG A 172 5.60 6.83 -25.14
C ARG A 172 5.91 8.26 -24.67
N LEU A 173 5.32 8.68 -23.54
CA LEU A 173 5.48 10.03 -22.99
C LEU A 173 6.95 10.37 -22.70
N LEU A 174 7.69 9.41 -22.14
CA LEU A 174 9.12 9.59 -21.83
C LEU A 174 10.02 9.54 -23.07
N THR A 175 9.74 8.64 -24.00
CA THR A 175 10.57 8.48 -25.20
C THR A 175 10.34 9.59 -26.21
N SER A 176 9.11 10.11 -26.34
CA SER A 176 8.80 11.27 -27.20
C SER A 176 9.33 12.60 -26.65
N GLY A 177 9.57 12.67 -25.33
CA GLY A 177 9.94 13.91 -24.66
C GLY A 177 8.74 14.80 -24.29
N ASP A 178 7.49 14.26 -24.34
CA ASP A 178 6.29 14.96 -23.83
C ASP A 178 6.38 15.20 -22.33
N VAL A 179 7.11 14.33 -21.63
CA VAL A 179 7.61 14.52 -20.25
C VAL A 179 9.05 14.00 -20.17
N ASP A 180 9.86 14.59 -19.30
CA ASP A 180 11.25 14.19 -19.08
C ASP A 180 11.38 13.12 -18.01
N VAL A 181 10.48 13.17 -17.02
CA VAL A 181 10.52 12.37 -15.79
C VAL A 181 9.12 11.93 -15.42
N PHE A 182 8.97 10.70 -14.92
CA PHE A 182 7.75 10.23 -14.28
C PHE A 182 8.01 9.94 -12.80
N ALA A 183 7.34 10.65 -11.89
CA ALA A 183 7.42 10.44 -10.45
C ALA A 183 6.50 9.27 -10.05
N ILE A 184 7.08 8.16 -9.56
CA ILE A 184 6.36 6.90 -9.36
C ILE A 184 7.00 6.10 -8.21
N ASN A 185 6.30 5.12 -7.64
CA ASN A 185 6.93 4.24 -6.67
C ASN A 185 8.02 3.37 -7.33
N ARG A 186 9.04 3.01 -6.53
CA ARG A 186 10.22 2.29 -7.02
C ARG A 186 9.88 0.94 -7.64
N GLN A 187 8.91 0.20 -7.09
CA GLN A 187 8.46 -1.07 -7.65
C GLN A 187 7.99 -0.89 -9.10
N ARG A 188 7.11 0.08 -9.34
CA ARG A 188 6.62 0.36 -10.69
C ARG A 188 7.71 0.89 -11.62
N SER A 189 8.63 1.72 -11.11
CA SER A 189 9.72 2.23 -11.96
C SER A 189 10.61 1.11 -12.47
N LEU A 190 10.93 0.14 -11.62
CA LEU A 190 11.73 -1.03 -11.99
C LEU A 190 10.97 -2.00 -12.92
N GLU A 191 9.67 -2.21 -12.67
CA GLU A 191 8.81 -2.99 -13.59
C GLU A 191 8.74 -2.34 -14.97
N ALA A 192 8.59 -1.01 -15.03
CA ALA A 192 8.55 -0.27 -16.28
C ALA A 192 9.89 -0.30 -17.01
N GLU A 193 11.01 -0.16 -16.31
CA GLU A 193 12.36 -0.32 -16.88
C GLU A 193 12.54 -1.70 -17.49
N ALA A 194 12.24 -2.76 -16.72
CA ALA A 194 12.39 -4.14 -17.17
C ALA A 194 11.53 -4.46 -18.42
N ALA A 195 10.29 -3.94 -18.46
CA ALA A 195 9.37 -4.19 -19.56
C ALA A 195 9.67 -3.34 -20.82
N SER A 196 10.48 -2.28 -20.70
CA SER A 196 10.70 -1.30 -21.79
C SER A 196 11.69 -1.75 -22.86
N GLY A 197 12.36 -2.88 -22.72
CA GLY A 197 13.42 -3.29 -23.63
C GLY A 197 14.58 -2.28 -23.67
N ALA A 198 15.01 -1.80 -22.51
CA ALA A 198 16.08 -0.81 -22.32
C ALA A 198 15.79 0.61 -22.86
N LYS A 199 14.53 0.96 -23.09
CA LYS A 199 14.14 2.32 -23.50
C LYS A 199 13.99 3.26 -22.30
N LEU A 200 13.68 2.74 -21.11
CA LEU A 200 13.50 3.47 -19.87
C LEU A 200 14.57 3.10 -18.85
N ARG A 201 14.75 3.98 -17.88
CA ARG A 201 15.67 3.80 -16.76
C ARG A 201 15.08 4.37 -15.49
N ALA A 202 14.98 3.54 -14.44
CA ALA A 202 14.70 3.99 -13.10
C ALA A 202 15.95 4.65 -12.49
N LEU A 203 15.80 5.79 -11.82
CA LEU A 203 16.92 6.36 -11.08
C LEU A 203 17.28 5.47 -9.89
N ALA A 204 18.57 5.36 -9.61
CA ALA A 204 19.07 4.48 -8.56
C ALA A 204 18.68 4.96 -7.15
N ASP A 205 18.61 6.28 -6.97
CA ASP A 205 18.22 6.91 -5.72
C ASP A 205 16.69 7.05 -5.58
N SER A 206 16.26 7.33 -4.36
CA SER A 206 14.87 7.62 -4.04
C SER A 206 14.73 9.09 -3.69
N PHE A 207 13.74 9.77 -4.25
CA PHE A 207 13.46 11.16 -3.92
C PHE A 207 12.56 11.30 -2.69
N LEU A 208 11.88 10.20 -2.29
CA LEU A 208 10.95 10.19 -1.17
C LEU A 208 10.81 8.78 -0.59
N GLU A 209 10.92 8.65 0.72
CA GLU A 209 10.51 7.48 1.48
C GLU A 209 9.21 7.81 2.21
N VAL A 210 8.24 6.91 2.16
CA VAL A 210 6.91 7.14 2.72
C VAL A 210 6.43 5.94 3.51
N ASP A 211 6.02 6.20 4.74
CA ASP A 211 5.34 5.23 5.57
C ASP A 211 4.00 4.82 4.95
N GLN A 212 3.82 3.52 4.77
CA GLN A 212 2.56 2.89 4.44
C GLN A 212 1.94 2.41 5.73
N SER A 213 0.83 3.04 6.13
CA SER A 213 0.18 2.79 7.41
C SER A 213 -1.21 2.18 7.22
N PHE A 214 -1.65 1.44 8.23
CA PHE A 214 -3.07 1.17 8.33
C PHE A 214 -3.81 2.42 8.79
N VAL A 215 -5.04 2.56 8.37
CA VAL A 215 -5.94 3.67 8.71
C VAL A 215 -7.31 3.15 9.10
N VAL A 216 -7.99 3.89 9.95
CA VAL A 216 -9.38 3.65 10.35
C VAL A 216 -10.21 4.92 10.15
N ALA A 217 -11.53 4.80 10.15
CA ALA A 217 -12.41 5.96 10.11
C ALA A 217 -12.05 6.95 11.22
N LYS A 218 -12.23 8.25 10.93
CA LYS A 218 -11.90 9.32 11.87
C LYS A 218 -12.61 9.14 13.21
N GLY A 219 -11.85 9.22 14.31
CA GLY A 219 -12.37 9.04 15.66
C GLY A 219 -12.52 7.58 16.13
N ALA A 220 -12.23 6.58 15.29
CA ALA A 220 -12.36 5.16 15.65
C ALA A 220 -11.20 4.66 16.54
N ARG A 221 -10.95 5.33 17.66
CA ARG A 221 -9.79 5.12 18.54
C ARG A 221 -9.65 3.69 19.04
N ALA A 222 -10.75 3.09 19.53
CA ALA A 222 -10.70 1.72 20.02
C ALA A 222 -10.26 0.71 18.94
N LYS A 223 -10.67 0.95 17.69
CA LYS A 223 -10.25 0.15 16.53
C LYS A 223 -8.76 0.35 16.23
N LEU A 224 -8.31 1.60 16.24
CA LEU A 224 -6.90 1.96 16.04
C LEU A 224 -5.99 1.26 17.06
N ASP A 225 -6.32 1.35 18.35
CA ASP A 225 -5.52 0.80 19.44
C ASP A 225 -5.48 -0.74 19.39
N ALA A 226 -6.60 -1.39 19.08
CA ALA A 226 -6.66 -2.84 18.94
C ALA A 226 -5.81 -3.35 17.77
N ILE A 227 -5.84 -2.68 16.63
CA ILE A 227 -4.99 -3.03 15.48
C ILE A 227 -3.53 -2.78 15.81
N ALA A 228 -3.19 -1.65 16.46
CA ALA A 228 -1.83 -1.29 16.81
C ALA A 228 -1.16 -2.35 17.70
N ALA A 229 -1.89 -2.93 18.66
CA ALA A 229 -1.40 -4.02 19.52
C ALA A 229 -0.98 -5.23 18.68
N VAL A 230 -1.83 -5.68 17.75
CA VAL A 230 -1.53 -6.83 16.88
C VAL A 230 -0.40 -6.50 15.90
N MET A 231 -0.36 -5.29 15.36
CA MET A 231 0.71 -4.85 14.46
C MET A 231 2.09 -4.85 15.12
N LYS A 232 2.17 -4.47 16.38
CA LYS A 232 3.43 -4.54 17.15
C LYS A 232 3.98 -5.97 17.20
N GLU A 233 3.12 -6.95 17.46
CA GLU A 233 3.52 -8.37 17.48
C GLU A 233 3.92 -8.87 16.09
N LEU A 234 3.16 -8.53 15.06
CA LEU A 234 3.44 -8.93 13.67
C LEU A 234 4.77 -8.36 13.17
N ASN A 235 5.05 -7.10 13.48
CA ASN A 235 6.32 -6.46 13.13
C ASN A 235 7.48 -7.12 13.87
N ALA A 236 7.36 -7.37 15.18
CA ALA A 236 8.38 -8.07 15.96
C ALA A 236 8.64 -9.49 15.45
N ALA A 237 7.62 -10.18 14.97
CA ALA A 237 7.73 -11.50 14.36
C ALA A 237 8.25 -11.47 12.91
N GLY A 238 8.52 -10.30 12.32
CA GLY A 238 8.98 -10.16 10.94
C GLY A 238 7.93 -10.55 9.88
N PHE A 239 6.66 -10.57 10.24
CA PHE A 239 5.57 -11.01 9.36
C PHE A 239 5.52 -10.18 8.06
N MET A 240 5.59 -8.85 8.19
CA MET A 240 5.50 -7.96 7.04
C MET A 240 6.67 -8.12 6.07
N GLN A 241 7.90 -8.26 6.58
CA GLN A 241 9.06 -8.48 5.70
C GLN A 241 8.91 -9.80 4.93
N ARG A 242 8.52 -10.89 5.59
CA ARG A 242 8.28 -12.16 4.88
C ARG A 242 7.16 -12.07 3.83
N SER A 243 6.12 -11.26 4.06
CA SER A 243 5.08 -11.05 3.05
C SER A 243 5.57 -10.23 1.85
N ILE A 244 6.37 -9.19 2.10
CA ILE A 244 7.04 -8.37 1.08
C ILE A 244 7.97 -9.26 0.23
N ASP A 245 8.77 -10.12 0.86
CA ASP A 245 9.71 -11.02 0.20
C ASP A 245 8.98 -12.06 -0.69
N ARG A 246 7.89 -12.66 -0.17
CA ARG A 246 7.05 -13.58 -0.95
C ARG A 246 6.45 -12.92 -2.19
N ALA A 247 6.05 -11.67 -2.06
CA ALA A 247 5.52 -10.87 -3.17
C ALA A 247 6.62 -10.38 -4.14
N LYS A 248 7.91 -10.68 -3.84
CA LYS A 248 9.09 -10.27 -4.63
C LYS A 248 9.11 -8.77 -4.91
N LEU A 249 8.73 -7.97 -3.93
CA LEU A 249 8.69 -6.52 -4.06
C LEU A 249 10.07 -5.92 -3.81
N THR A 250 10.44 -4.96 -4.65
CA THR A 250 11.64 -4.14 -4.53
C THR A 250 11.25 -2.69 -4.26
N GLY A 251 12.07 -1.96 -3.51
CA GLY A 251 11.74 -0.57 -3.15
C GLY A 251 10.63 -0.44 -2.11
N VAL A 252 10.42 -1.49 -1.32
CA VAL A 252 9.59 -1.49 -0.13
C VAL A 252 10.23 -2.39 0.92
N ARG A 253 10.13 -2.02 2.17
CA ARG A 253 10.65 -2.81 3.30
C ARG A 253 9.72 -2.70 4.50
N ALA A 254 9.80 -3.66 5.41
CA ALA A 254 9.10 -3.55 6.69
C ALA A 254 9.70 -2.41 7.55
N PRO A 255 8.92 -1.82 8.47
CA PRO A 255 9.44 -0.80 9.39
C PRO A 255 10.61 -1.35 10.21
N GLY A 256 11.66 -0.53 10.37
CA GLY A 256 12.87 -0.90 11.13
C GLY A 256 13.87 -1.79 10.39
N VAL A 257 13.55 -2.27 9.19
CA VAL A 257 14.50 -2.95 8.29
C VAL A 257 15.24 -1.90 7.47
N LYS A 258 16.58 -1.99 7.40
CA LYS A 258 17.43 -1.07 6.62
C LYS A 258 17.65 -1.59 5.20
#